data_524c2e7fa9575da8242cd7399039cd65
#
_entry.id   524c2e7fa9575da8242cd7399039cd65
#
_cell.length_a   1.000
_cell.length_b   1.000
_cell.length_c   1.000
_cell.angle_alpha   90.00
_cell.angle_beta   90.00
_cell.angle_gamma   90.00
#
_symmetry.space_group_name_H-M   'P 1'
#
loop_
_entity.id
_entity.type
_entity.pdbx_description
1 polymer ?
#
loop_
_entity_poly.entity_id
_entity_poly.type
_entity_poly.pdbx_seq_one_letter_code
_entity_poly.pdbx_strand_id
1 'polypeptide(L)'
;MIESPELVAALETSISDAAGPFRLERATPAAGGCIHRSYVLEGGGRKFFSKINERSQSDSFAAEADGLAALAAAGVRVPAPLGRGETRKDAFLVLEYLELHGNGDYSALGRALAAVHSVQREDYGWHRDNYIGATPQLNRRSSSWTDFWREARLMPQLELARKNGLGKALSRKGEQLAAALPQLLAGHAPSASLLHGDLWSGNAGFLAQGAPVLFDPAVYRGDREADISMTELFGGFPRVFYSAYREVAPLDQNYTVRKILYNLYHVLNHANLFGGGYAAQAERMIERLLAEVR
;
A
#
# COMPACT_ATOMS: atom_id res chain seq x y z
N MET A 1 1.33 18.79 -19.98
CA MET A 1 2.61 19.47 -19.67
C MET A 1 2.58 19.98 -18.24
N ILE A 2 3.73 20.02 -17.58
CA ILE A 2 3.85 20.72 -16.29
C ILE A 2 3.95 22.22 -16.62
N GLU A 3 2.94 22.99 -16.23
CA GLU A 3 2.81 24.41 -16.63
C GLU A 3 3.51 25.36 -15.66
N SER A 4 3.82 24.94 -14.43
CA SER A 4 4.43 25.79 -13.40
C SER A 4 5.95 25.86 -13.56
N PRO A 5 6.53 27.03 -13.91
CA PRO A 5 8.00 27.20 -13.98
C PRO A 5 8.67 26.94 -12.64
N GLU A 6 8.02 27.30 -11.51
CA GLU A 6 8.51 27.05 -10.16
C GLU A 6 8.64 25.55 -9.89
N LEU A 7 7.65 24.75 -10.29
CA LEU A 7 7.68 23.31 -10.14
C LEU A 7 8.73 22.65 -11.04
N VAL A 8 8.88 23.11 -12.29
CA VAL A 8 9.93 22.63 -13.20
C VAL A 8 11.31 22.86 -12.59
N ALA A 9 11.59 24.08 -12.13
CA ALA A 9 12.88 24.42 -11.50
C ALA A 9 13.15 23.56 -10.25
N ALA A 10 12.14 23.34 -9.41
CA ALA A 10 12.26 22.48 -8.22
C ALA A 10 12.56 21.01 -8.57
N LEU A 11 11.90 20.47 -9.59
CA LEU A 11 12.16 19.12 -10.11
C LEU A 11 13.57 19.00 -10.69
N GLU A 12 14.00 19.96 -11.51
CA GLU A 12 15.36 19.99 -12.08
C GLU A 12 16.43 20.04 -10.99
N THR A 13 16.23 20.87 -9.96
CA THR A 13 17.14 20.96 -8.80
C THR A 13 17.19 19.62 -8.07
N SER A 14 16.04 19.06 -7.69
CA SER A 14 15.97 17.80 -6.96
C SER A 14 16.62 16.63 -7.71
N ILE A 15 16.42 16.54 -9.03
CA ILE A 15 17.06 15.53 -9.86
C ILE A 15 18.57 15.78 -9.99
N SER A 16 18.96 17.04 -10.15
CA SER A 16 20.38 17.40 -10.29
C SER A 16 21.18 17.07 -9.03
N ASP A 17 20.61 17.31 -7.86
CA ASP A 17 21.23 17.00 -6.55
C ASP A 17 21.43 15.48 -6.36
N ALA A 18 20.48 14.68 -6.83
CA ALA A 18 20.51 13.22 -6.65
C ALA A 18 21.28 12.46 -7.74
N ALA A 19 21.23 12.94 -8.98
CA ALA A 19 21.68 12.19 -10.15
C ALA A 19 22.61 12.98 -11.09
N GLY A 20 23.07 14.15 -10.67
CA GLY A 20 23.89 15.06 -11.48
C GLY A 20 23.07 15.92 -12.45
N PRO A 21 23.71 16.94 -13.09
CA PRO A 21 23.03 18.01 -13.82
C PRO A 21 21.90 17.50 -14.72
N PHE A 22 20.70 18.07 -14.57
CA PHE A 22 19.50 17.70 -15.30
C PHE A 22 18.72 18.94 -15.75
N ARG A 23 18.28 18.90 -17.00
CA ARG A 23 17.37 19.88 -17.59
C ARG A 23 16.17 19.13 -18.16
N LEU A 24 14.97 19.56 -17.79
CA LEU A 24 13.73 18.96 -18.27
C LEU A 24 13.46 19.36 -19.73
N GLU A 25 13.43 18.41 -20.62
CA GLU A 25 13.11 18.59 -22.05
C GLU A 25 11.65 18.20 -22.34
N ARG A 26 11.17 17.15 -21.68
CA ARG A 26 9.80 16.64 -21.87
C ARG A 26 9.24 16.06 -20.57
N ALA A 27 7.97 16.34 -20.30
CA ALA A 27 7.17 15.71 -19.25
C ALA A 27 5.95 15.05 -19.89
N THR A 28 5.91 13.73 -19.86
CA THR A 28 4.82 12.92 -20.42
C THR A 28 3.95 12.38 -19.29
N PRO A 29 2.62 12.62 -19.26
CA PRO A 29 1.75 12.02 -18.28
C PRO A 29 1.89 10.50 -18.30
N ALA A 30 2.08 9.90 -17.13
CA ALA A 30 2.13 8.46 -16.95
C ALA A 30 0.74 7.94 -16.53
N ALA A 31 0.30 6.84 -17.14
CA ALA A 31 -0.90 6.15 -16.70
C ALA A 31 -0.64 5.42 -15.38
N GLY A 32 -1.62 5.42 -14.50
CA GLY A 32 -1.57 4.74 -13.19
C GLY A 32 -1.66 5.71 -12.01
N GLY A 33 -2.45 5.32 -11.01
CA GLY A 33 -2.72 6.11 -9.81
C GLY A 33 -3.89 7.08 -9.95
N CYS A 34 -4.92 6.90 -9.10
CA CYS A 34 -6.11 7.78 -9.08
C CYS A 34 -5.92 9.02 -8.19
N ILE A 35 -4.76 9.17 -7.53
CA ILE A 35 -4.57 10.13 -6.43
C ILE A 35 -3.57 11.21 -6.79
N HIS A 36 -2.48 10.85 -7.48
CA HIS A 36 -1.41 11.76 -7.86
C HIS A 36 -1.35 11.96 -9.37
N ARG A 37 -0.93 13.15 -9.78
CA ARG A 37 -0.52 13.41 -11.17
C ARG A 37 0.87 12.80 -11.37
N SER A 38 0.98 11.80 -12.24
CA SER A 38 2.24 11.11 -12.49
C SER A 38 2.82 11.47 -13.84
N TYR A 39 4.14 11.63 -13.92
CA TYR A 39 4.85 12.00 -15.14
C TYR A 39 6.14 11.20 -15.30
N VAL A 40 6.46 10.88 -16.56
CA VAL A 40 7.82 10.54 -16.97
C VAL A 40 8.51 11.85 -17.37
N LEU A 41 9.61 12.17 -16.69
CA LEU A 41 10.44 13.34 -16.93
C LEU A 41 11.66 12.91 -17.76
N GLU A 42 11.89 13.56 -18.90
CA GLU A 42 12.97 13.22 -19.80
C GLU A 42 13.87 14.44 -20.05
N GLY A 43 15.17 14.22 -20.07
CA GLY A 43 16.18 15.24 -20.39
C GLY A 43 17.58 14.68 -20.41
N GLY A 44 18.40 15.11 -21.38
CA GLY A 44 19.78 14.63 -21.56
C GLY A 44 19.89 13.10 -21.74
N GLY A 45 18.90 12.47 -22.40
CA GLY A 45 18.85 11.04 -22.62
C GLY A 45 18.48 10.20 -21.37
N ARG A 46 18.16 10.85 -20.25
CA ARG A 46 17.76 10.21 -18.98
C ARG A 46 16.27 10.32 -18.76
N LYS A 47 15.72 9.35 -18.00
CA LYS A 47 14.30 9.32 -17.61
C LYS A 47 14.17 9.17 -16.10
N PHE A 48 13.19 9.89 -15.54
CA PHE A 48 12.79 9.81 -14.14
C PHE A 48 11.28 9.70 -14.05
N PHE A 49 10.78 9.12 -12.97
CA PHE A 49 9.35 9.10 -12.69
C PHE A 49 9.04 10.11 -11.59
N SER A 50 7.98 10.88 -11.73
CA SER A 50 7.58 11.83 -10.70
C SER A 50 6.10 11.72 -10.40
N LYS A 51 5.78 11.76 -9.10
CA LYS A 51 4.43 11.97 -8.58
C LYS A 51 4.31 13.40 -8.09
N ILE A 52 3.23 14.07 -8.42
CA ILE A 52 2.98 15.46 -8.08
C ILE A 52 1.56 15.58 -7.51
N ASN A 53 1.42 16.36 -6.45
CA ASN A 53 0.12 16.66 -5.85
C ASN A 53 0.15 18.05 -5.22
N GLU A 54 -0.95 18.46 -4.58
CA GLU A 54 -0.98 19.69 -3.79
C GLU A 54 0.04 19.63 -2.65
N ARG A 55 0.56 20.81 -2.26
CA ARG A 55 1.54 20.94 -1.17
C ARG A 55 1.10 20.27 0.14
N SER A 56 -0.19 20.29 0.44
CA SER A 56 -0.79 19.62 1.60
C SER A 56 -0.52 18.10 1.66
N GLN A 57 -0.16 17.49 0.51
CA GLN A 57 0.16 16.05 0.38
C GLN A 57 1.66 15.76 0.50
N SER A 58 2.50 16.72 0.90
CA SER A 58 3.95 16.54 1.02
C SER A 58 4.32 15.38 1.96
N ASP A 59 3.58 15.22 3.06
CA ASP A 59 3.81 14.15 4.02
C ASP A 59 3.54 12.75 3.43
N SER A 60 2.59 12.62 2.49
CA SER A 60 2.33 11.34 1.81
C SER A 60 3.54 10.89 0.97
N PHE A 61 4.22 11.82 0.31
CA PHE A 61 5.45 11.52 -0.44
C PHE A 61 6.63 11.16 0.47
N ALA A 62 6.72 11.78 1.65
CA ALA A 62 7.71 11.39 2.65
C ALA A 62 7.44 9.97 3.16
N ALA A 63 6.19 9.62 3.37
CA ALA A 63 5.77 8.29 3.81
C ALA A 63 6.00 7.22 2.73
N GLU A 64 5.73 7.53 1.46
CA GLU A 64 6.00 6.63 0.35
C GLU A 64 7.50 6.37 0.17
N ALA A 65 8.33 7.42 0.21
CA ALA A 65 9.78 7.28 0.12
C ALA A 65 10.36 6.42 1.27
N ASP A 66 9.85 6.60 2.49
CA ASP A 66 10.21 5.78 3.66
C ASP A 66 9.83 4.31 3.45
N GLY A 67 8.62 4.05 2.94
CA GLY A 67 8.15 2.71 2.64
C GLY A 67 8.96 2.00 1.55
N LEU A 68 9.28 2.70 0.47
CA LEU A 68 10.15 2.18 -0.59
C LEU A 68 11.55 1.83 -0.06
N ALA A 69 12.12 2.70 0.78
CA ALA A 69 13.42 2.44 1.40
C ALA A 69 13.38 1.20 2.31
N ALA A 70 12.30 1.00 3.07
CA ALA A 70 12.13 -0.16 3.94
C ALA A 70 12.02 -1.47 3.14
N LEU A 71 11.27 -1.48 2.04
CA LEU A 71 11.15 -2.62 1.14
C LEU A 71 12.47 -2.93 0.43
N ALA A 72 13.20 -1.90 -0.04
CA ALA A 72 14.54 -2.06 -0.63
C ALA A 72 15.53 -2.70 0.38
N ALA A 73 15.51 -2.24 1.62
CA ALA A 73 16.33 -2.81 2.70
C ALA A 73 15.97 -4.27 3.02
N ALA A 74 14.74 -4.71 2.74
CA ALA A 74 14.30 -6.09 2.83
C ALA A 74 14.66 -6.93 1.60
N GLY A 75 15.37 -6.36 0.61
CA GLY A 75 15.91 -7.06 -0.55
C GLY A 75 14.98 -7.17 -1.74
N VAL A 76 13.82 -6.50 -1.76
CA VAL A 76 12.96 -6.48 -2.93
C VAL A 76 13.27 -5.26 -3.82
N ARG A 77 13.18 -5.43 -5.13
CA ARG A 77 13.35 -4.33 -6.08
C ARG A 77 12.16 -3.38 -6.02
N VAL A 78 12.46 -2.11 -5.83
CA VAL A 78 11.51 -0.99 -5.86
C VAL A 78 12.09 0.15 -6.69
N PRO A 79 11.29 1.09 -7.21
CA PRO A 79 11.82 2.34 -7.75
C PRO A 79 12.55 3.13 -6.65
N ALA A 80 13.83 3.44 -6.87
CA ALA A 80 14.62 4.18 -5.87
C ALA A 80 14.06 5.61 -5.70
N PRO A 81 13.74 6.07 -4.47
CA PRO A 81 13.47 7.47 -4.22
C PRO A 81 14.73 8.31 -4.44
N LEU A 82 14.68 9.26 -5.38
CA LEU A 82 15.81 10.12 -5.74
C LEU A 82 15.72 11.48 -5.08
N GLY A 83 14.50 12.00 -4.90
CA GLY A 83 14.31 13.28 -4.26
C GLY A 83 12.84 13.61 -4.04
N ARG A 84 12.58 14.56 -3.18
CA ARG A 84 11.25 15.12 -2.93
C ARG A 84 11.37 16.60 -2.62
N GLY A 85 10.30 17.33 -2.87
CA GLY A 85 10.31 18.76 -2.60
C GLY A 85 8.92 19.36 -2.63
N GLU A 86 8.90 20.67 -2.36
CA GLU A 86 7.70 21.48 -2.33
C GLU A 86 7.91 22.77 -3.09
N THR A 87 6.82 23.27 -3.65
CA THR A 87 6.68 24.66 -4.11
C THR A 87 5.61 25.36 -3.28
N ARG A 88 5.23 26.55 -3.66
CA ARG A 88 4.10 27.23 -2.96
C ARG A 88 2.78 26.47 -3.10
N LYS A 89 2.57 25.73 -4.19
CA LYS A 89 1.29 25.05 -4.49
C LYS A 89 1.42 23.53 -4.52
N ASP A 90 2.54 23.02 -4.97
CA ASP A 90 2.72 21.61 -5.27
C ASP A 90 3.75 20.99 -4.31
N ALA A 91 3.60 19.69 -4.08
CA ALA A 91 4.62 18.80 -3.57
C ALA A 91 4.90 17.72 -4.60
N PHE A 92 6.10 17.14 -4.56
CA PHE A 92 6.49 16.10 -5.50
C PHE A 92 7.43 15.06 -4.87
N LEU A 93 7.41 13.87 -5.47
CA LEU A 93 8.37 12.79 -5.25
C LEU A 93 8.97 12.43 -6.61
N VAL A 94 10.31 12.38 -6.68
CA VAL A 94 11.04 11.88 -7.84
C VAL A 94 11.56 10.49 -7.54
N LEU A 95 11.27 9.56 -8.43
CA LEU A 95 11.68 8.17 -8.38
C LEU A 95 12.53 7.80 -9.60
N GLU A 96 13.31 6.77 -9.47
CA GLU A 96 13.91 6.07 -10.60
C GLU A 96 12.82 5.67 -11.59
N TYR A 97 13.06 5.92 -12.87
CA TYR A 97 12.19 5.40 -13.93
C TYR A 97 12.53 3.94 -14.21
N LEU A 98 11.54 3.09 -14.11
CA LEU A 98 11.62 1.68 -14.48
C LEU A 98 10.65 1.39 -15.62
N GLU A 99 11.11 0.77 -16.69
CA GLU A 99 10.22 0.26 -17.73
C GLU A 99 9.61 -1.05 -17.23
N LEU A 100 8.35 -0.98 -16.81
CA LEU A 100 7.64 -2.07 -16.19
C LEU A 100 6.66 -2.74 -17.16
N HIS A 101 6.60 -4.06 -17.08
CA HIS A 101 5.67 -4.91 -17.80
C HIS A 101 4.71 -5.58 -16.83
N GLY A 102 3.48 -5.87 -17.28
CA GLY A 102 2.45 -6.53 -16.45
C GLY A 102 2.66 -8.03 -16.26
N ASN A 103 3.58 -8.64 -17.00
CA ASN A 103 3.88 -10.08 -16.96
C ASN A 103 5.36 -10.33 -16.70
N GLY A 104 5.67 -11.34 -15.88
CA GLY A 104 7.02 -11.76 -15.55
C GLY A 104 7.07 -12.97 -14.63
N ASP A 105 8.14 -13.12 -13.86
CA ASP A 105 8.29 -14.26 -12.94
C ASP A 105 7.50 -14.06 -11.63
N TYR A 106 6.25 -14.47 -11.65
CA TYR A 106 5.39 -14.48 -10.45
C TYR A 106 5.88 -15.45 -9.36
N SER A 107 6.66 -16.49 -9.70
CA SER A 107 7.28 -17.34 -8.66
C SER A 107 8.35 -16.55 -7.91
N ALA A 108 9.18 -15.78 -8.64
CA ALA A 108 10.17 -14.89 -8.02
C ALA A 108 9.48 -13.82 -7.16
N LEU A 109 8.34 -13.26 -7.61
CA LEU A 109 7.56 -12.31 -6.82
C LEU A 109 7.06 -12.94 -5.52
N GLY A 110 6.54 -14.17 -5.55
CA GLY A 110 6.08 -14.90 -4.36
C GLY A 110 7.22 -15.12 -3.36
N ARG A 111 8.38 -15.56 -3.82
CA ARG A 111 9.57 -15.72 -2.97
C ARG A 111 10.09 -14.40 -2.41
N ALA A 112 10.10 -13.34 -3.24
CA ALA A 112 10.52 -12.00 -2.80
C ALA A 112 9.62 -11.46 -1.70
N LEU A 113 8.28 -11.61 -1.83
CA LEU A 113 7.35 -11.21 -0.78
C LEU A 113 7.55 -12.04 0.51
N ALA A 114 7.79 -13.34 0.40
CA ALA A 114 8.08 -14.17 1.57
C ALA A 114 9.38 -13.71 2.29
N ALA A 115 10.39 -13.27 1.55
CA ALA A 115 11.61 -12.69 2.10
C ALA A 115 11.34 -11.35 2.82
N VAL A 116 10.52 -10.46 2.25
CA VAL A 116 10.07 -9.22 2.92
C VAL A 116 9.36 -9.56 4.23
N HIS A 117 8.44 -10.54 4.23
CA HIS A 117 7.69 -10.96 5.40
C HIS A 117 8.55 -11.64 6.48
N SER A 118 9.76 -12.13 6.13
CA SER A 118 10.72 -12.66 7.10
C SER A 118 11.41 -11.58 7.93
N VAL A 119 11.33 -10.31 7.51
CA VAL A 119 11.86 -9.16 8.26
C VAL A 119 10.87 -8.78 9.36
N GLN A 120 11.09 -9.34 10.56
CA GLN A 120 10.18 -9.24 11.70
C GLN A 120 10.72 -8.32 12.81
N ARG A 121 9.84 -7.86 13.69
CA ARG A 121 10.13 -7.12 14.93
C ARG A 121 9.17 -7.60 16.03
N GLU A 122 9.34 -7.04 17.23
CA GLU A 122 8.49 -7.37 18.39
C GLU A 122 7.12 -6.69 18.32
N ASP A 123 7.07 -5.43 17.82
CA ASP A 123 5.88 -4.59 17.79
C ASP A 123 5.25 -4.50 16.39
N TYR A 124 3.93 -4.49 16.34
CA TYR A 124 3.13 -4.11 15.18
C TYR A 124 3.12 -2.59 14.99
N GLY A 125 2.76 -2.13 13.78
CA GLY A 125 2.71 -0.72 13.44
C GLY A 125 3.97 -0.23 12.73
N TRP A 126 4.20 1.07 12.73
CA TRP A 126 5.37 1.68 12.09
C TRP A 126 5.86 2.87 12.91
N HIS A 127 7.03 3.41 12.60
CA HIS A 127 7.58 4.54 13.32
C HIS A 127 6.90 5.88 12.99
N ARG A 128 6.06 5.89 11.95
CA ARG A 128 5.23 7.04 11.54
C ARG A 128 3.91 6.56 10.96
N ASP A 129 2.91 7.42 10.98
CA ASP A 129 1.71 7.24 10.19
C ASP A 129 2.02 7.42 8.70
N ASN A 130 1.23 6.80 7.83
CA ASN A 130 1.35 6.92 6.38
C ASN A 130 -0.03 6.96 5.72
N TYR A 131 -0.15 6.50 4.48
CA TYR A 131 -1.39 6.63 3.73
C TYR A 131 -1.73 5.34 3.00
N ILE A 132 -3.01 5.01 2.95
CA ILE A 132 -3.60 4.00 2.07
C ILE A 132 -4.43 4.72 1.01
N GLY A 133 -3.87 4.88 -0.18
CA GLY A 133 -4.38 5.82 -1.14
C GLY A 133 -4.31 7.27 -0.59
N ALA A 134 -5.44 7.99 -0.57
CA ALA A 134 -5.53 9.34 0.02
C ALA A 134 -5.91 9.32 1.51
N THR A 135 -6.18 8.16 2.09
CA THR A 135 -6.64 8.04 3.47
C THR A 135 -5.46 7.92 4.43
N PRO A 136 -5.36 8.74 5.49
CA PRO A 136 -4.36 8.55 6.54
C PRO A 136 -4.48 7.15 7.17
N GLN A 137 -3.33 6.47 7.31
CA GLN A 137 -3.20 5.15 7.91
C GLN A 137 -2.42 5.24 9.20
N LEU A 138 -3.09 4.98 10.32
CA LEU A 138 -2.50 5.04 11.65
C LEU A 138 -1.56 3.85 11.88
N ASN A 139 -0.39 4.12 12.47
CA ASN A 139 0.64 3.11 12.68
C ASN A 139 1.23 3.12 14.09
N ARG A 140 0.48 3.60 15.09
CA ARG A 140 0.91 3.54 16.49
C ARG A 140 1.35 2.12 16.86
N ARG A 141 2.50 2.00 17.48
CA ARG A 141 3.04 0.69 17.91
C ARG A 141 2.13 0.00 18.92
N SER A 142 2.01 -1.30 18.79
CA SER A 142 1.24 -2.18 19.67
C SER A 142 1.93 -3.54 19.80
N SER A 143 1.89 -4.12 20.99
CA SER A 143 2.32 -5.51 21.23
C SER A 143 1.20 -6.53 20.96
N SER A 144 -0.04 -6.08 20.76
CA SER A 144 -1.22 -6.90 20.46
C SER A 144 -1.68 -6.70 19.02
N TRP A 145 -1.70 -7.78 18.24
CA TRP A 145 -2.21 -7.73 16.86
C TRP A 145 -3.70 -7.38 16.82
N THR A 146 -4.48 -7.98 17.68
CA THR A 146 -5.92 -7.74 17.77
C THR A 146 -6.23 -6.27 18.07
N ASP A 147 -5.50 -5.67 19.03
CA ASP A 147 -5.68 -4.26 19.39
C ASP A 147 -5.20 -3.34 18.27
N PHE A 148 -4.03 -3.65 17.66
CA PHE A 148 -3.54 -2.89 16.52
C PHE A 148 -4.55 -2.91 15.38
N TRP A 149 -5.07 -4.10 15.01
CA TRP A 149 -6.04 -4.21 13.91
C TRP A 149 -7.32 -3.46 14.22
N ARG A 150 -7.83 -3.56 15.45
CA ARG A 150 -9.01 -2.82 15.89
C ARG A 150 -8.80 -1.31 15.79
N GLU A 151 -7.76 -0.79 16.47
CA GLU A 151 -7.59 0.65 16.68
C GLU A 151 -6.95 1.38 15.49
N ALA A 152 -6.08 0.71 14.72
CA ALA A 152 -5.33 1.33 13.64
C ALA A 152 -5.86 0.97 12.24
N ARG A 153 -6.75 0.00 12.11
CA ARG A 153 -7.30 -0.45 10.82
C ARG A 153 -8.83 -0.36 10.77
N LEU A 154 -9.51 -1.16 11.60
CA LEU A 154 -10.97 -1.29 11.50
C LEU A 154 -11.70 -0.02 11.95
N MET A 155 -11.46 0.44 13.18
CA MET A 155 -12.17 1.58 13.75
C MET A 155 -11.98 2.89 12.99
N PRO A 156 -10.77 3.28 12.53
CA PRO A 156 -10.60 4.48 11.70
C PRO A 156 -11.41 4.46 10.41
N GLN A 157 -11.47 3.30 9.73
CA GLN A 157 -12.26 3.16 8.50
C GLN A 157 -13.78 3.22 8.76
N LEU A 158 -14.25 2.64 9.86
CA LEU A 158 -15.66 2.72 10.27
C LEU A 158 -16.05 4.15 10.67
N GLU A 159 -15.18 4.85 11.38
CA GLU A 159 -15.43 6.26 11.75
C GLU A 159 -15.46 7.16 10.50
N LEU A 160 -14.57 6.93 9.54
CA LEU A 160 -14.59 7.63 8.27
C LEU A 160 -15.88 7.31 7.48
N ALA A 161 -16.29 6.03 7.45
CA ALA A 161 -17.55 5.61 6.82
C ALA A 161 -18.77 6.27 7.47
N ARG A 162 -18.75 6.43 8.78
CA ARG A 162 -19.81 7.16 9.52
C ARG A 162 -19.84 8.65 9.14
N LYS A 163 -18.67 9.31 9.06
CA LYS A 163 -18.54 10.71 8.62
C LYS A 163 -19.01 10.90 7.18
N ASN A 164 -18.70 9.94 6.31
CA ASN A 164 -19.12 9.94 4.90
C ASN A 164 -20.60 9.53 4.70
N GLY A 165 -21.32 9.17 5.75
CA GLY A 165 -22.74 8.81 5.68
C GLY A 165 -23.01 7.47 4.99
N LEU A 166 -22.07 6.49 5.06
CA LEU A 166 -22.19 5.19 4.37
C LEU A 166 -23.21 4.23 5.00
N GLY A 167 -24.01 4.69 5.95
CA GLY A 167 -25.14 3.96 6.49
C GLY A 167 -24.99 3.53 7.96
N LYS A 168 -26.11 3.67 8.72
CA LYS A 168 -26.16 3.31 10.15
C LYS A 168 -25.99 1.80 10.40
N ALA A 169 -26.46 0.97 9.45
CA ALA A 169 -26.33 -0.49 9.56
C ALA A 169 -24.87 -0.92 9.50
N LEU A 170 -24.09 -0.38 8.55
CA LEU A 170 -22.65 -0.63 8.41
C LEU A 170 -21.91 -0.25 9.71
N SER A 171 -22.14 0.94 10.25
CA SER A 171 -21.52 1.41 11.49
C SER A 171 -21.81 0.49 12.67
N ARG A 172 -23.09 0.16 12.92
CA ARG A 172 -23.50 -0.72 14.02
C ARG A 172 -22.90 -2.12 13.92
N LYS A 173 -22.95 -2.75 12.73
CA LYS A 173 -22.37 -4.09 12.50
C LYS A 173 -20.84 -4.04 12.60
N GLY A 174 -20.23 -2.96 12.14
CA GLY A 174 -18.79 -2.74 12.28
C GLY A 174 -18.33 -2.65 13.75
N GLU A 175 -19.07 -1.95 14.60
CA GLU A 175 -18.82 -1.88 16.05
C GLU A 175 -18.96 -3.28 16.71
N GLN A 176 -19.97 -4.05 16.30
CA GLN A 176 -20.13 -5.44 16.76
C GLN A 176 -18.95 -6.31 16.35
N LEU A 177 -18.47 -6.18 15.11
CA LEU A 177 -17.27 -6.89 14.65
C LEU A 177 -16.03 -6.46 15.43
N ALA A 178 -15.83 -5.16 15.67
CA ALA A 178 -14.71 -4.66 16.45
C ALA A 178 -14.67 -5.23 17.88
N ALA A 179 -15.84 -5.40 18.51
CA ALA A 179 -15.97 -6.06 19.80
C ALA A 179 -15.71 -7.57 19.75
N ALA A 180 -15.99 -8.23 18.62
CA ALA A 180 -15.81 -9.66 18.41
C ALA A 180 -14.39 -10.06 17.93
N LEU A 181 -13.51 -9.09 17.61
CA LEU A 181 -12.15 -9.37 17.12
C LEU A 181 -11.33 -10.29 18.05
N PRO A 182 -11.36 -10.14 19.40
CA PRO A 182 -10.63 -11.05 20.27
C PRO A 182 -11.04 -12.51 20.11
N GLN A 183 -12.33 -12.77 19.85
CA GLN A 183 -12.84 -14.13 19.62
C GLN A 183 -12.47 -14.62 18.21
N LEU A 184 -12.59 -13.77 17.20
CA LEU A 184 -12.29 -14.08 15.81
C LEU A 184 -10.80 -14.41 15.59
N LEU A 185 -9.91 -13.73 16.33
CA LEU A 185 -8.46 -13.90 16.28
C LEU A 185 -7.92 -14.74 17.45
N ALA A 186 -8.78 -15.47 18.18
CA ALA A 186 -8.36 -16.29 19.30
C ALA A 186 -7.33 -17.34 18.86
N GLY A 187 -6.21 -17.40 19.58
CA GLY A 187 -5.11 -18.31 19.27
C GLY A 187 -4.24 -17.92 18.07
N HIS A 188 -4.55 -16.80 17.39
CA HIS A 188 -3.73 -16.28 16.29
C HIS A 188 -2.79 -15.18 16.80
N ALA A 189 -1.50 -15.52 16.88
CA ALA A 189 -0.44 -14.61 17.31
C ALA A 189 0.62 -14.47 16.19
N PRO A 190 0.35 -13.68 15.15
CA PRO A 190 1.26 -13.55 14.03
C PRO A 190 2.53 -12.80 14.41
N SER A 191 3.64 -13.10 13.75
CA SER A 191 4.85 -12.27 13.86
C SER A 191 4.59 -10.89 13.22
N ALA A 192 5.19 -9.84 13.78
CA ALA A 192 5.13 -8.49 13.22
C ALA A 192 6.07 -8.38 12.00
N SER A 193 5.64 -8.93 10.88
CA SER A 193 6.34 -8.93 9.59
C SER A 193 6.29 -7.56 8.92
N LEU A 194 7.34 -7.19 8.19
CA LEU A 194 7.27 -6.03 7.29
C LEU A 194 6.28 -6.34 6.16
N LEU A 195 5.31 -5.46 5.93
CA LEU A 195 4.30 -5.59 4.89
C LEU A 195 4.48 -4.52 3.82
N HIS A 196 4.06 -4.84 2.60
CA HIS A 196 3.84 -3.84 1.56
C HIS A 196 2.65 -2.93 1.93
N GLY A 197 1.59 -3.51 2.48
CA GLY A 197 0.43 -2.82 3.03
C GLY A 197 -0.65 -2.45 2.00
N ASP A 198 -0.34 -2.50 0.70
CA ASP A 198 -1.29 -2.26 -0.41
C ASP A 198 -0.92 -3.10 -1.64
N LEU A 199 -0.73 -4.41 -1.47
CA LEU A 199 -0.22 -5.27 -2.53
C LEU A 199 -1.33 -5.90 -3.38
N TRP A 200 -1.51 -5.36 -4.56
CA TRP A 200 -2.37 -5.90 -5.62
C TRP A 200 -1.68 -5.80 -6.99
N SER A 201 -2.32 -6.29 -8.05
CA SER A 201 -1.71 -6.33 -9.40
C SER A 201 -1.32 -4.96 -9.96
N GLY A 202 -1.92 -3.87 -9.48
CA GLY A 202 -1.59 -2.51 -9.86
C GLY A 202 -0.35 -1.94 -9.17
N ASN A 203 0.17 -2.59 -8.11
CA ASN A 203 1.34 -2.16 -7.34
C ASN A 203 2.53 -3.13 -7.46
N ALA A 204 2.48 -4.02 -8.46
CA ALA A 204 3.57 -4.91 -8.84
C ALA A 204 3.77 -4.90 -10.35
N GLY A 205 5.02 -4.98 -10.78
CA GLY A 205 5.41 -5.05 -12.18
C GLY A 205 6.70 -5.85 -12.37
N PHE A 206 7.15 -5.96 -13.60
CA PHE A 206 8.33 -6.77 -13.94
C PHE A 206 9.23 -6.00 -14.89
N LEU A 207 10.54 -6.10 -14.68
CA LEU A 207 11.52 -5.65 -15.64
C LEU A 207 11.54 -6.57 -16.88
N ALA A 208 12.20 -6.14 -17.96
CA ALA A 208 12.26 -6.89 -19.21
C ALA A 208 12.76 -8.33 -19.05
N GLN A 209 13.62 -8.61 -18.04
CA GLN A 209 14.13 -9.94 -17.72
C GLN A 209 13.18 -10.75 -16.80
N GLY A 210 11.97 -10.23 -16.52
CA GLY A 210 10.98 -10.86 -15.67
C GLY A 210 11.19 -10.68 -14.16
N ALA A 211 12.22 -9.92 -13.74
CA ALA A 211 12.47 -9.64 -12.34
C ALA A 211 11.34 -8.78 -11.73
N PRO A 212 10.76 -9.16 -10.56
CA PRO A 212 9.65 -8.45 -9.95
C PRO A 212 10.08 -7.11 -9.35
N VAL A 213 9.17 -6.14 -9.41
CA VAL A 213 9.29 -4.81 -8.80
C VAL A 213 8.02 -4.52 -8.02
N LEU A 214 8.14 -4.04 -6.79
CA LEU A 214 7.02 -3.54 -5.98
C LEU A 214 7.09 -2.02 -5.90
N PHE A 215 5.93 -1.36 -5.88
CA PHE A 215 5.83 0.10 -5.80
C PHE A 215 4.50 0.52 -5.14
N ASP A 216 4.36 1.80 -4.81
CA ASP A 216 3.19 2.38 -4.12
C ASP A 216 2.85 1.69 -2.77
N PRO A 217 3.83 1.54 -1.87
CA PRO A 217 3.60 0.84 -0.61
C PRO A 217 2.90 1.72 0.43
N ALA A 218 2.17 1.06 1.33
CA ALA A 218 1.61 1.61 2.57
C ALA A 218 2.17 0.83 3.78
N VAL A 219 3.50 0.81 3.94
CA VAL A 219 4.21 -0.11 4.84
C VAL A 219 3.80 0.01 6.30
N TYR A 220 3.75 -1.13 6.95
CA TYR A 220 3.69 -1.27 8.40
C TYR A 220 4.16 -2.68 8.81
N ARG A 221 4.28 -2.93 10.12
CA ARG A 221 4.54 -4.27 10.63
C ARG A 221 3.23 -4.89 11.09
N GLY A 222 2.94 -6.06 10.58
CA GLY A 222 1.67 -6.73 10.82
C GLY A 222 1.69 -8.21 10.49
N ASP A 223 0.51 -8.80 10.50
CA ASP A 223 0.30 -10.15 10.01
C ASP A 223 0.51 -10.21 8.49
N ARG A 224 1.48 -11.02 8.06
CA ARG A 224 1.79 -11.23 6.64
C ARG A 224 0.60 -11.67 5.79
N GLU A 225 -0.41 -12.26 6.41
CA GLU A 225 -1.64 -12.65 5.72
C GLU A 225 -2.45 -11.46 5.21
N ALA A 226 -2.24 -10.25 5.77
CA ALA A 226 -2.88 -9.03 5.27
C ALA A 226 -2.43 -8.70 3.83
N ASP A 227 -1.13 -8.80 3.52
CA ASP A 227 -0.65 -8.63 2.14
C ASP A 227 -1.16 -9.75 1.22
N ILE A 228 -1.07 -11.01 1.67
CA ILE A 228 -1.55 -12.14 0.85
C ILE A 228 -3.04 -11.99 0.54
N SER A 229 -3.85 -11.57 1.51
CA SER A 229 -5.28 -11.38 1.30
C SER A 229 -5.57 -10.28 0.27
N MET A 230 -4.79 -9.19 0.29
CA MET A 230 -4.95 -8.09 -0.65
C MET A 230 -4.61 -8.52 -2.08
N THR A 231 -3.59 -9.37 -2.26
CA THR A 231 -3.28 -9.92 -3.60
C THR A 231 -4.44 -10.68 -4.23
N GLU A 232 -5.37 -11.20 -3.43
CA GLU A 232 -6.52 -11.97 -3.89
C GLU A 232 -7.80 -11.13 -4.11
N LEU A 233 -7.80 -9.86 -3.68
CA LEU A 233 -9.02 -9.04 -3.62
C LEU A 233 -9.48 -8.53 -4.99
N PHE A 234 -8.55 -8.06 -5.82
CA PHE A 234 -8.82 -7.42 -7.11
C PHE A 234 -8.28 -8.25 -8.28
N GLY A 235 -8.88 -9.41 -8.50
CA GLY A 235 -8.55 -10.32 -9.62
C GLY A 235 -7.49 -11.36 -9.31
N GLY A 236 -6.71 -11.17 -8.27
CA GLY A 236 -5.69 -12.13 -7.83
C GLY A 236 -4.40 -12.13 -8.67
N PHE A 237 -3.35 -12.72 -8.11
CA PHE A 237 -2.14 -13.07 -8.84
C PHE A 237 -2.26 -14.49 -9.43
N PRO A 238 -1.42 -14.89 -10.40
CA PRO A 238 -1.38 -16.25 -10.92
C PRO A 238 -1.06 -17.27 -9.82
N ARG A 239 -1.59 -18.50 -9.96
CA ARG A 239 -1.41 -19.57 -8.97
C ARG A 239 0.03 -19.83 -8.56
N VAL A 240 0.96 -19.68 -9.52
CA VAL A 240 2.39 -19.89 -9.30
C VAL A 240 2.98 -18.95 -8.25
N PHE A 241 2.45 -17.73 -8.11
CA PHE A 241 2.82 -16.80 -7.03
C PHE A 241 2.52 -17.40 -5.66
N TYR A 242 1.29 -17.86 -5.45
CA TYR A 242 0.86 -18.42 -4.17
C TYR A 242 1.57 -19.71 -3.83
N SER A 243 1.84 -20.57 -4.82
CA SER A 243 2.62 -21.80 -4.62
C SER A 243 4.03 -21.47 -4.13
N ALA A 244 4.74 -20.60 -4.84
CA ALA A 244 6.11 -20.20 -4.49
C ALA A 244 6.19 -19.48 -3.13
N TYR A 245 5.18 -18.65 -2.79
CA TYR A 245 5.09 -18.03 -1.48
C TYR A 245 4.93 -19.07 -0.37
N ARG A 246 3.98 -20.03 -0.53
CA ARG A 246 3.66 -21.04 0.48
C ARG A 246 4.78 -22.07 0.68
N GLU A 247 5.62 -22.32 -0.30
CA GLU A 247 6.84 -23.15 -0.15
C GLU A 247 7.79 -22.57 0.91
N VAL A 248 7.87 -21.23 1.03
CA VAL A 248 8.72 -20.54 1.99
C VAL A 248 7.96 -20.22 3.28
N ALA A 249 6.71 -19.78 3.16
CA ALA A 249 5.90 -19.25 4.25
C ALA A 249 4.47 -19.83 4.21
N PRO A 250 4.25 -21.06 4.68
CA PRO A 250 2.93 -21.72 4.68
C PRO A 250 1.88 -20.89 5.42
N LEU A 251 0.63 -20.90 4.92
CA LEU A 251 -0.53 -20.34 5.59
C LEU A 251 -1.28 -21.45 6.36
N ASP A 252 -1.86 -21.09 7.50
CA ASP A 252 -2.64 -22.05 8.27
C ASP A 252 -4.10 -22.20 7.76
N GLN A 253 -4.85 -23.15 8.34
CA GLN A 253 -6.21 -23.48 7.89
C GLN A 253 -7.20 -22.33 8.08
N ASN A 254 -7.03 -21.48 9.09
CA ASN A 254 -7.95 -20.40 9.42
C ASN A 254 -7.70 -19.13 8.59
N TYR A 255 -6.71 -19.14 7.70
CA TYR A 255 -6.45 -18.03 6.77
C TYR A 255 -7.71 -17.61 5.99
N THR A 256 -8.57 -18.55 5.61
CA THR A 256 -9.77 -18.26 4.82
C THR A 256 -10.75 -17.30 5.52
N VAL A 257 -10.82 -17.33 6.85
CA VAL A 257 -11.62 -16.40 7.66
C VAL A 257 -10.88 -15.06 7.80
N ARG A 258 -9.60 -15.11 8.20
CA ARG A 258 -8.78 -13.89 8.37
C ARG A 258 -8.63 -13.11 7.06
N LYS A 259 -8.58 -13.77 5.91
CA LYS A 259 -8.61 -13.13 4.60
C LYS A 259 -9.81 -12.17 4.44
N ILE A 260 -10.98 -12.56 4.92
CA ILE A 260 -12.16 -11.71 4.84
C ILE A 260 -11.98 -10.48 5.74
N LEU A 261 -11.46 -10.67 6.94
CA LEU A 261 -11.19 -9.58 7.88
C LEU A 261 -10.17 -8.58 7.32
N TYR A 262 -9.06 -9.07 6.76
CA TYR A 262 -8.01 -8.20 6.22
C TYR A 262 -8.46 -7.47 4.97
N ASN A 263 -9.15 -8.14 4.06
CA ASN A 263 -9.73 -7.53 2.87
C ASN A 263 -10.84 -6.52 3.19
N LEU A 264 -11.54 -6.67 4.30
CA LEU A 264 -12.55 -5.70 4.75
C LEU A 264 -11.95 -4.29 4.94
N TYR A 265 -10.71 -4.19 5.42
CA TYR A 265 -10.00 -2.91 5.53
C TYR A 265 -9.93 -2.18 4.20
N HIS A 266 -9.47 -2.86 3.15
CA HIS A 266 -9.35 -2.29 1.82
C HIS A 266 -10.70 -1.97 1.18
N VAL A 267 -11.71 -2.84 1.39
CA VAL A 267 -13.08 -2.60 0.90
C VAL A 267 -13.72 -1.38 1.59
N LEU A 268 -13.52 -1.21 2.90
CA LEU A 268 -13.96 -0.02 3.63
C LEU A 268 -13.24 1.24 3.14
N ASN A 269 -11.92 1.16 2.88
CA ASN A 269 -11.17 2.27 2.32
C ASN A 269 -11.70 2.67 0.93
N HIS A 270 -11.99 1.69 0.06
CA HIS A 270 -12.60 1.96 -1.25
C HIS A 270 -14.02 2.55 -1.12
N ALA A 271 -14.81 2.08 -0.17
CA ALA A 271 -16.12 2.67 0.13
C ALA A 271 -15.99 4.14 0.55
N ASN A 272 -15.00 4.45 1.38
CA ASN A 272 -14.74 5.80 1.86
C ASN A 272 -14.22 6.75 0.76
N LEU A 273 -13.41 6.26 -0.17
CA LEU A 273 -12.81 7.06 -1.24
C LEU A 273 -13.74 7.20 -2.47
N PHE A 274 -14.45 6.14 -2.83
CA PHE A 274 -15.14 6.03 -4.12
C PHE A 274 -16.64 5.79 -3.99
N GLY A 275 -17.14 5.43 -2.81
CA GLY A 275 -18.57 5.12 -2.61
C GLY A 275 -19.01 3.85 -3.36
N GLY A 276 -20.15 3.94 -4.04
CA GLY A 276 -20.66 2.85 -4.88
C GLY A 276 -21.02 1.57 -4.14
N GLY A 277 -20.81 0.41 -4.77
CA GLY A 277 -21.15 -0.90 -4.23
C GLY A 277 -20.26 -1.39 -3.07
N TYR A 278 -19.16 -0.70 -2.77
CA TYR A 278 -18.20 -1.13 -1.74
C TYR A 278 -18.79 -1.11 -0.32
N ALA A 279 -19.68 -0.16 0.00
CA ALA A 279 -20.34 -0.13 1.30
C ALA A 279 -21.20 -1.39 1.53
N ALA A 280 -21.99 -1.80 0.53
CA ALA A 280 -22.79 -3.02 0.60
C ALA A 280 -21.89 -4.28 0.64
N GLN A 281 -20.76 -4.27 -0.05
CA GLN A 281 -19.77 -5.34 0.02
C GLN A 281 -19.17 -5.45 1.43
N ALA A 282 -18.75 -4.33 2.03
CA ALA A 282 -18.23 -4.29 3.39
C ALA A 282 -19.26 -4.83 4.40
N GLU A 283 -20.53 -4.43 4.28
CA GLU A 283 -21.60 -4.90 5.16
C GLU A 283 -21.76 -6.42 5.09
N ARG A 284 -21.79 -7.01 3.90
CA ARG A 284 -21.84 -8.49 3.71
C ARG A 284 -20.60 -9.19 4.30
N MET A 285 -19.42 -8.60 4.15
CA MET A 285 -18.20 -9.17 4.74
C MET A 285 -18.26 -9.15 6.27
N ILE A 286 -18.75 -8.07 6.88
CA ILE A 286 -18.95 -7.98 8.33
C ILE A 286 -19.96 -9.03 8.81
N GLU A 287 -21.08 -9.19 8.12
CA GLU A 287 -22.10 -10.21 8.46
C GLU A 287 -21.51 -11.62 8.44
N ARG A 288 -20.70 -11.93 7.43
CA ARG A 288 -20.02 -13.22 7.33
C ARG A 288 -19.05 -13.44 8.48
N LEU A 289 -18.23 -12.43 8.83
CA LEU A 289 -17.29 -12.53 9.95
C LEU A 289 -18.02 -12.69 11.30
N LEU A 290 -19.15 -11.99 11.50
CA LEU A 290 -19.96 -12.14 12.71
C LEU A 290 -20.62 -13.52 12.81
N ALA A 291 -20.84 -14.22 11.71
CA ALA A 291 -21.36 -15.60 11.71
C ALA A 291 -20.31 -16.61 12.19
N GLU A 292 -19.01 -16.34 12.00
CA GLU A 292 -17.89 -17.22 12.43
C GLU A 292 -17.67 -17.21 13.95
N VAL A 293 -18.23 -16.24 14.67
CA VAL A 293 -18.07 -16.06 16.14
C VAL A 293 -19.37 -16.33 16.92
N ARG A 294 -20.39 -16.85 16.27
CA ARG A 294 -21.65 -17.30 16.90
C ARG A 294 -21.59 -18.80 17.17
#